data_d1193c67ab3b9aa33ea786a95ba5fd90
#
_entry.id   d1193c67ab3b9aa33ea786a95ba5fd90
#
_cell.length_a   1.000
_cell.length_b   1.000
_cell.length_c   1.000
_cell.angle_alpha   90.00
_cell.angle_beta   90.00
_cell.angle_gamma   90.00
#
_symmetry.space_group_name_H-M   'P 1'
#
loop_
_entity.id
_entity.type
_entity.pdbx_description
1 polymer ?
#
loop_
_entity_poly.entity_id
_entity_poly.type
_entity_poly.pdbx_seq_one_letter_code
_entity_poly.pdbx_strand_id
1 'polypeptide(L)'
;MSLKIKKPNQKNFERPFSGDVRSEFLNFLSQNGLEPDPKKGLVDDGSIGRAYINVGNARKLVGWYQLWTDQAVPFGRIGDYRISATDPVAIFKPEHQQKYKMTDEQREEIKELQRQAEVKKAENYNKAAKRAQSAWEKGLPVERHPYLERKQVLSYGLKQNEQGALMIPMYDAQMTIVGIQYISEDGSKKFLTGSKKSGSFFILGSEILKSSDVVNYAEGYATAASYYADFSQPVVVAFDAYNLSPVAEVMFEYFNDRMHKFIADNDPESNTGEKEAVKACQLIRGKNGQADVWMPETKGDYNDHKNATKALEGELMPSLKSIEIPVEYDFSKSSTGRYLNTKENIQGVLTVQGIRVVYNVIKKVMEIDIPNMTFID
;
A
#
# COMPACT_ATOMS: atom_id res chain seq x y z
N MET A 1 32.27 -5.62 -18.42
CA MET A 1 32.40 -7.08 -18.35
C MET A 1 31.05 -7.66 -17.92
N SER A 2 30.37 -8.33 -18.87
CA SER A 2 29.06 -8.95 -18.61
C SER A 2 29.27 -10.32 -18.00
N LEU A 3 28.93 -10.49 -16.72
CA LEU A 3 28.94 -11.79 -16.06
C LEU A 3 27.83 -12.65 -16.65
N LYS A 4 28.19 -13.59 -17.50
CA LYS A 4 27.31 -14.68 -17.94
C LYS A 4 27.06 -15.58 -16.74
N ILE A 5 25.85 -15.55 -16.20
CA ILE A 5 25.37 -16.51 -15.20
C ILE A 5 25.37 -17.88 -15.87
N LYS A 6 26.24 -18.79 -15.43
CA LYS A 6 26.19 -20.20 -15.83
C LYS A 6 24.87 -20.78 -15.28
N LYS A 7 24.05 -21.34 -16.19
CA LYS A 7 22.92 -22.19 -15.79
C LYS A 7 23.47 -23.34 -14.94
N PRO A 8 22.85 -23.67 -13.81
CA PRO A 8 23.28 -24.85 -13.04
C PRO A 8 23.12 -26.10 -13.89
N ASN A 9 24.08 -27.02 -13.71
CA ASN A 9 24.11 -28.29 -14.41
C ASN A 9 22.77 -29.02 -14.19
N GLN A 10 22.08 -29.32 -15.29
CA GLN A 10 20.94 -30.23 -15.29
C GLN A 10 21.41 -31.65 -14.92
N LYS A 11 21.48 -31.93 -13.62
CA LYS A 11 21.45 -33.31 -13.16
C LYS A 11 20.03 -33.82 -13.38
N ASN A 12 19.89 -34.96 -14.10
CA ASN A 12 18.63 -35.65 -14.27
C ASN A 12 18.00 -35.96 -12.90
N PHE A 13 17.14 -35.07 -12.43
CA PHE A 13 16.25 -35.39 -11.33
C PHE A 13 15.09 -36.20 -11.91
N GLU A 14 14.92 -37.42 -11.46
CA GLU A 14 13.66 -38.14 -11.66
C GLU A 14 12.54 -37.21 -11.16
N ARG A 15 11.63 -36.82 -12.05
CA ARG A 15 10.53 -35.94 -11.70
C ARG A 15 9.58 -36.68 -10.77
N PRO A 16 9.49 -36.36 -9.48
CA PRO A 16 8.57 -37.02 -8.56
C PRO A 16 7.11 -36.58 -8.77
N PHE A 17 6.85 -35.78 -9.81
CA PHE A 17 5.53 -35.17 -10.07
C PHE A 17 4.83 -35.89 -11.24
N SER A 18 3.70 -36.56 -10.95
CA SER A 18 2.80 -37.16 -11.94
C SER A 18 1.58 -36.30 -12.28
N GLY A 19 1.46 -35.07 -11.73
CA GLY A 19 0.36 -34.14 -11.95
C GLY A 19 0.65 -33.13 -13.05
N ASP A 20 -0.38 -32.67 -13.76
CA ASP A 20 -0.29 -31.57 -14.71
C ASP A 20 -0.27 -30.22 -13.99
N VAL A 21 0.93 -29.82 -13.52
CA VAL A 21 1.17 -28.54 -12.83
C VAL A 21 0.66 -27.34 -13.60
N ARG A 22 0.70 -27.40 -14.94
CA ARG A 22 0.23 -26.28 -15.78
C ARG A 22 -1.30 -26.13 -15.70
N SER A 23 -2.03 -27.22 -15.75
CA SER A 23 -3.48 -27.23 -15.60
C SER A 23 -3.91 -26.81 -14.20
N GLU A 24 -3.24 -27.32 -13.16
CA GLU A 24 -3.49 -26.89 -11.79
C GLU A 24 -3.24 -25.38 -11.62
N PHE A 25 -2.18 -24.85 -12.22
CA PHE A 25 -1.88 -23.43 -12.16
C PHE A 25 -2.87 -22.55 -12.94
N LEU A 26 -3.36 -23.02 -14.09
CA LEU A 26 -4.42 -22.33 -14.84
C LEU A 26 -5.71 -22.26 -14.03
N ASN A 27 -6.08 -23.33 -13.33
CA ASN A 27 -7.21 -23.35 -12.43
C ASN A 27 -7.01 -22.37 -11.26
N PHE A 28 -5.81 -22.33 -10.68
CA PHE A 28 -5.46 -21.38 -9.63
C PHE A 28 -5.54 -19.92 -10.11
N LEU A 29 -5.04 -19.61 -11.30
CA LEU A 29 -5.20 -18.28 -11.91
C LEU A 29 -6.68 -17.91 -12.01
N SER A 30 -7.50 -18.80 -12.58
CA SER A 30 -8.94 -18.59 -12.75
C SER A 30 -9.67 -18.37 -11.42
N GLN A 31 -9.36 -19.16 -10.38
CA GLN A 31 -9.93 -19.01 -9.04
C GLN A 31 -9.59 -17.67 -8.39
N ASN A 32 -8.45 -17.09 -8.75
CA ASN A 32 -8.03 -15.77 -8.28
C ASN A 32 -8.40 -14.63 -9.25
N GLY A 33 -9.27 -14.89 -10.24
CA GLY A 33 -9.76 -13.89 -11.17
C GLY A 33 -8.73 -13.40 -12.20
N LEU A 34 -7.66 -14.19 -12.43
CA LEU A 34 -6.65 -13.90 -13.44
C LEU A 34 -6.81 -14.81 -14.64
N GLU A 35 -6.63 -14.26 -15.83
CA GLU A 35 -6.63 -14.99 -17.10
C GLU A 35 -5.37 -14.63 -17.88
N PRO A 36 -4.50 -15.61 -18.22
CA PRO A 36 -3.28 -15.35 -19.00
C PRO A 36 -3.59 -14.62 -20.31
N ASP A 37 -2.66 -13.80 -20.78
CA ASP A 37 -2.78 -13.14 -22.08
C ASP A 37 -2.85 -14.23 -23.19
N PRO A 38 -3.98 -14.39 -23.90
CA PRO A 38 -4.15 -15.45 -24.88
C PRO A 38 -3.19 -15.34 -26.06
N LYS A 39 -2.62 -14.15 -26.31
CA LYS A 39 -1.63 -13.93 -27.37
C LYS A 39 -0.25 -14.51 -27.04
N LYS A 40 0.07 -14.68 -25.74
CA LYS A 40 1.38 -15.14 -25.29
C LYS A 40 1.36 -16.55 -24.70
N GLY A 41 0.17 -17.06 -24.36
CA GLY A 41 0.02 -18.33 -23.69
C GLY A 41 0.56 -18.35 -22.25
N LEU A 42 0.55 -19.52 -21.63
CA LEU A 42 1.10 -19.71 -20.28
C LEU A 42 2.62 -19.84 -20.33
N VAL A 43 3.32 -18.97 -19.62
CA VAL A 43 4.77 -18.99 -19.42
C VAL A 43 5.08 -19.73 -18.12
N ASP A 44 6.03 -20.69 -18.14
CA ASP A 44 6.31 -21.60 -17.02
C ASP A 44 7.81 -21.80 -16.72
N ASP A 45 8.65 -20.91 -17.24
CA ASP A 45 10.10 -20.87 -17.05
C ASP A 45 10.56 -19.89 -15.95
N GLY A 46 9.62 -19.41 -15.14
CA GLY A 46 9.87 -18.40 -14.12
C GLY A 46 9.95 -16.97 -14.62
N SER A 47 9.80 -16.73 -15.91
CA SER A 47 9.64 -15.36 -16.42
C SER A 47 8.26 -14.80 -16.08
N ILE A 48 8.13 -13.45 -16.13
CA ILE A 48 6.85 -12.81 -15.80
C ILE A 48 5.88 -12.92 -16.99
N GLY A 49 4.79 -13.66 -16.77
CA GLY A 49 3.63 -13.68 -17.65
C GLY A 49 2.63 -12.56 -17.30
N ARG A 50 1.91 -12.07 -18.31
CA ARG A 50 0.84 -11.08 -18.14
C ARG A 50 -0.52 -11.74 -18.08
N ALA A 51 -1.41 -11.20 -17.27
CA ALA A 51 -2.76 -11.69 -17.11
C ALA A 51 -3.78 -10.56 -17.12
N TYR A 52 -4.98 -10.87 -17.60
CA TYR A 52 -6.14 -10.01 -17.48
C TYR A 52 -6.80 -10.17 -16.10
N ILE A 53 -7.27 -9.06 -15.55
CA ILE A 53 -8.10 -9.00 -14.33
C ILE A 53 -9.33 -8.15 -14.66
N ASN A 54 -10.49 -8.53 -14.14
CA ASN A 54 -11.69 -7.71 -14.21
C ASN A 54 -11.58 -6.55 -13.21
N VAL A 55 -11.72 -5.32 -13.71
CA VAL A 55 -11.67 -4.08 -12.93
C VAL A 55 -12.96 -3.32 -13.17
N GLY A 56 -13.90 -3.40 -12.24
CA GLY A 56 -15.27 -2.96 -12.49
C GLY A 56 -15.88 -3.75 -13.66
N ASN A 57 -16.43 -3.04 -14.65
CA ASN A 57 -17.01 -3.65 -15.85
C ASN A 57 -16.00 -3.84 -17.02
N ALA A 58 -14.71 -3.61 -16.79
CA ALA A 58 -13.70 -3.69 -17.82
C ALA A 58 -12.64 -4.77 -17.53
N ARG A 59 -12.26 -5.53 -18.57
CA ARG A 59 -11.17 -6.48 -18.53
C ARG A 59 -9.85 -5.77 -18.85
N LYS A 60 -8.90 -5.72 -17.90
CA LYS A 60 -7.63 -4.99 -18.03
C LYS A 60 -6.42 -5.91 -17.87
N LEU A 61 -5.36 -5.69 -18.68
CA LEU A 61 -4.10 -6.44 -18.63
C LEU A 61 -3.18 -5.88 -17.53
N VAL A 62 -3.60 -6.01 -16.29
CA VAL A 62 -2.90 -5.49 -15.10
C VAL A 62 -2.42 -6.57 -14.14
N GLY A 63 -2.79 -7.82 -14.39
CA GLY A 63 -2.27 -8.97 -13.66
C GLY A 63 -0.88 -9.41 -14.14
N TRP A 64 -0.15 -10.04 -13.26
CA TRP A 64 1.08 -10.74 -13.59
C TRP A 64 1.14 -12.08 -12.85
N TYR A 65 1.91 -13.01 -13.41
CA TYR A 65 2.19 -14.30 -12.77
C TYR A 65 3.61 -14.77 -13.11
N GLN A 66 4.11 -15.68 -12.31
CA GLN A 66 5.30 -16.47 -12.58
C GLN A 66 5.02 -17.90 -12.18
N LEU A 67 5.45 -18.84 -13.01
CA LEU A 67 5.36 -20.28 -12.76
C LEU A 67 6.72 -20.91 -13.03
N TRP A 68 7.20 -21.70 -12.11
CA TRP A 68 8.42 -22.51 -12.25
C TRP A 68 8.02 -23.97 -12.24
N THR A 69 8.20 -24.64 -13.36
CA THR A 69 7.91 -26.08 -13.52
C THR A 69 9.17 -26.92 -13.56
N ASP A 70 10.35 -26.31 -13.77
CA ASP A 70 11.66 -26.93 -13.86
C ASP A 70 12.35 -27.12 -12.49
N GLN A 71 11.76 -26.63 -11.44
CA GLN A 71 12.26 -26.78 -10.07
C GLN A 71 11.92 -28.16 -9.49
N ALA A 72 12.73 -28.65 -8.53
CA ALA A 72 12.47 -29.91 -7.81
C ALA A 72 11.07 -29.93 -7.17
N VAL A 73 10.57 -28.76 -6.78
CA VAL A 73 9.21 -28.53 -6.31
C VAL A 73 8.63 -27.39 -7.14
N PRO A 74 7.72 -27.68 -8.08
CA PRO A 74 7.05 -26.64 -8.86
C PRO A 74 6.29 -25.69 -7.95
N PHE A 75 6.34 -24.42 -8.26
CA PHE A 75 5.55 -23.40 -7.56
C PHE A 75 5.24 -22.21 -8.49
N GLY A 76 4.28 -21.40 -8.09
CA GLY A 76 3.94 -20.20 -8.82
C GLY A 76 3.54 -19.07 -7.89
N ARG A 77 3.49 -17.86 -8.45
CA ARG A 77 3.00 -16.69 -7.77
C ARG A 77 2.24 -15.80 -8.73
N ILE A 78 1.27 -15.10 -8.19
CA ILE A 78 0.43 -14.18 -8.95
C ILE A 78 0.38 -12.82 -8.28
N GLY A 79 0.14 -11.78 -9.04
CA GLY A 79 0.03 -10.44 -8.52
C GLY A 79 -0.72 -9.49 -9.43
N ASP A 80 -0.91 -8.29 -8.94
CA ASP A 80 -1.59 -7.19 -9.61
C ASP A 80 -0.66 -5.99 -9.65
N TYR A 81 -0.34 -5.48 -10.84
CA TYR A 81 0.53 -4.32 -11.00
C TYR A 81 -0.01 -3.03 -10.37
N ARG A 82 -1.30 -2.97 -10.10
CA ARG A 82 -1.91 -1.85 -9.37
C ARG A 82 -1.49 -1.85 -7.91
N ILE A 83 -1.26 -3.05 -7.34
CA ILE A 83 -0.85 -3.25 -5.95
C ILE A 83 0.67 -3.24 -5.84
N SER A 84 1.33 -4.15 -6.56
CA SER A 84 2.78 -4.25 -6.59
C SER A 84 3.26 -4.89 -7.89
N ALA A 85 4.39 -4.41 -8.41
CA ALA A 85 5.04 -5.02 -9.56
C ALA A 85 5.83 -6.29 -9.19
N THR A 86 6.07 -6.56 -7.92
CA THR A 86 6.97 -7.61 -7.44
C THR A 86 6.40 -8.45 -6.32
N ASP A 87 5.52 -7.91 -5.49
CA ASP A 87 4.99 -8.60 -4.33
C ASP A 87 3.75 -9.40 -4.74
N PRO A 88 3.71 -10.71 -4.49
CA PRO A 88 2.60 -11.55 -4.91
C PRO A 88 1.37 -11.34 -4.03
N VAL A 89 0.20 -11.38 -4.65
CA VAL A 89 -1.10 -11.41 -3.95
C VAL A 89 -1.41 -12.82 -3.45
N ALA A 90 -0.98 -13.86 -4.20
CA ALA A 90 -1.13 -15.24 -3.79
C ALA A 90 0.00 -16.12 -4.35
N ILE A 91 0.23 -17.25 -3.68
CA ILE A 91 1.26 -18.23 -4.03
C ILE A 91 0.59 -19.56 -4.36
N PHE A 92 0.91 -20.09 -5.54
CA PHE A 92 0.47 -21.40 -5.99
C PHE A 92 1.41 -22.49 -5.49
N LYS A 93 0.81 -23.56 -4.97
CA LYS A 93 1.50 -24.81 -4.62
C LYS A 93 0.66 -25.96 -5.17
N PRO A 94 1.21 -26.86 -5.98
CA PRO A 94 0.48 -28.03 -6.48
C PRO A 94 -0.08 -28.90 -5.35
N GLU A 95 -1.25 -29.52 -5.56
CA GLU A 95 -1.95 -30.30 -4.53
C GLU A 95 -1.12 -31.45 -3.96
N HIS A 96 -0.29 -32.08 -4.77
CA HIS A 96 0.56 -33.21 -4.35
C HIS A 96 1.81 -32.78 -3.58
N GLN A 97 2.07 -31.48 -3.42
CA GLN A 97 3.21 -30.93 -2.69
C GLN A 97 3.13 -31.17 -1.17
N GLN A 98 1.97 -31.43 -0.62
CA GLN A 98 1.79 -31.63 0.83
C GLN A 98 2.55 -32.87 1.38
N LYS A 99 3.01 -33.76 0.52
CA LYS A 99 3.80 -34.95 0.90
C LYS A 99 5.33 -34.80 0.74
N TYR A 100 5.76 -33.70 0.10
CA TYR A 100 7.19 -33.49 -0.15
C TYR A 100 7.84 -32.73 1.01
N LYS A 101 8.65 -33.42 1.79
CA LYS A 101 9.53 -32.76 2.78
C LYS A 101 10.78 -32.28 2.05
N MET A 102 10.92 -30.96 1.90
CA MET A 102 12.15 -30.35 1.39
C MET A 102 13.34 -30.78 2.25
N THR A 103 14.45 -31.16 1.61
CA THR A 103 15.72 -31.37 2.33
C THR A 103 16.23 -30.04 2.91
N ASP A 104 17.08 -30.13 3.92
CA ASP A 104 17.66 -28.91 4.52
C ASP A 104 18.54 -28.17 3.52
N GLU A 105 19.22 -28.85 2.61
CA GLU A 105 19.99 -28.28 1.50
C GLU A 105 19.11 -27.47 0.55
N GLN A 106 17.93 -27.98 0.17
CA GLN A 106 16.98 -27.27 -0.67
C GLN A 106 16.41 -26.03 0.02
N ARG A 107 16.19 -26.09 1.33
CA ARG A 107 15.74 -24.91 2.10
C ARG A 107 16.81 -23.83 2.12
N GLU A 108 18.07 -24.21 2.31
CA GLU A 108 19.19 -23.24 2.30
C GLU A 108 19.41 -22.64 0.90
N GLU A 109 19.29 -23.43 -0.17
CA GLU A 109 19.36 -22.90 -1.54
C GLU A 109 18.25 -21.87 -1.82
N ILE A 110 17.01 -22.16 -1.40
CA ILE A 110 15.89 -21.21 -1.55
C ILE A 110 16.13 -19.93 -0.74
N LYS A 111 16.61 -20.05 0.50
CA LYS A 111 16.94 -18.88 1.32
C LYS A 111 18.02 -18.03 0.66
N GLU A 112 19.06 -18.67 0.12
CA GLU A 112 20.12 -17.95 -0.57
C GLU A 112 19.61 -17.25 -1.84
N LEU A 113 18.76 -17.91 -2.64
CA LEU A 113 18.12 -17.29 -3.80
C LEU A 113 17.23 -16.09 -3.40
N GLN A 114 16.47 -16.22 -2.32
CA GLN A 114 15.67 -15.12 -1.77
C GLN A 114 16.57 -13.96 -1.33
N ARG A 115 17.65 -14.25 -0.59
CA ARG A 115 18.62 -13.24 -0.16
C ARG A 115 19.24 -12.50 -1.34
N GLN A 116 19.64 -13.23 -2.40
CA GLN A 116 20.19 -12.62 -3.63
C GLN A 116 19.15 -11.75 -4.35
N ALA A 117 17.90 -12.19 -4.40
CA ALA A 117 16.81 -11.40 -4.98
C ALA A 117 16.55 -10.12 -4.20
N GLU A 118 16.57 -10.17 -2.87
CA GLU A 118 16.43 -8.99 -2.00
C GLU A 118 17.60 -8.01 -2.16
N VAL A 119 18.83 -8.50 -2.20
CA VAL A 119 20.01 -7.67 -2.46
C VAL A 119 19.89 -6.96 -3.81
N LYS A 120 19.53 -7.70 -4.86
CA LYS A 120 19.34 -7.13 -6.20
C LYS A 120 18.19 -6.10 -6.23
N LYS A 121 17.10 -6.37 -5.50
CA LYS A 121 15.97 -5.43 -5.35
C LYS A 121 16.43 -4.13 -4.67
N ALA A 122 17.20 -4.25 -3.58
CA ALA A 122 17.77 -3.10 -2.86
C ALA A 122 18.74 -2.29 -3.74
N GLU A 123 19.62 -2.95 -4.51
CA GLU A 123 20.51 -2.28 -5.45
C GLU A 123 19.73 -1.49 -6.52
N ASN A 124 18.65 -2.06 -7.05
CA ASN A 124 17.81 -1.38 -8.03
C ASN A 124 17.09 -0.17 -7.44
N TYR A 125 16.60 -0.27 -6.19
CA TYR A 125 16.02 0.86 -5.47
C TYR A 125 17.07 1.97 -5.24
N ASN A 126 18.28 1.62 -4.83
CA ASN A 126 19.37 2.59 -4.64
C ASN A 126 19.75 3.31 -5.95
N LYS A 127 19.78 2.59 -7.08
CA LYS A 127 19.99 3.20 -8.41
C LYS A 127 18.87 4.16 -8.79
N ALA A 128 17.61 3.79 -8.49
CA ALA A 128 16.46 4.64 -8.77
C ALA A 128 16.46 5.87 -7.86
N ALA A 129 16.80 5.72 -6.57
CA ALA A 129 16.91 6.83 -5.62
C ALA A 129 17.97 7.87 -6.06
N LYS A 130 19.15 7.42 -6.48
CA LYS A 130 20.19 8.32 -7.02
C LYS A 130 19.71 9.09 -8.25
N ARG A 131 18.98 8.44 -9.17
CA ARG A 131 18.37 9.11 -10.33
C ARG A 131 17.31 10.11 -9.91
N ALA A 132 16.49 9.76 -8.91
CA ALA A 132 15.45 10.63 -8.37
C ALA A 132 16.06 11.89 -7.74
N GLN A 133 17.10 11.73 -6.91
CA GLN A 133 17.83 12.86 -6.29
C GLN A 133 18.42 13.79 -7.35
N SER A 134 19.15 13.22 -8.33
CA SER A 134 19.73 14.02 -9.42
C SER A 134 18.66 14.71 -10.28
N ALA A 135 17.52 14.06 -10.55
CA ALA A 135 16.43 14.69 -11.25
C ALA A 135 15.80 15.82 -10.45
N TRP A 136 15.61 15.63 -9.14
CA TRP A 136 15.07 16.65 -8.23
C TRP A 136 15.98 17.87 -8.12
N GLU A 137 17.31 17.67 -8.03
CA GLU A 137 18.29 18.75 -8.00
C GLU A 137 18.24 19.62 -9.27
N LYS A 138 18.06 19.00 -10.43
CA LYS A 138 17.95 19.69 -11.73
C LYS A 138 16.59 20.33 -11.97
N GLY A 139 15.57 19.91 -11.23
CA GLY A 139 14.23 20.43 -11.36
C GLY A 139 14.14 21.90 -11.03
N LEU A 140 13.34 22.65 -11.79
CA LEU A 140 13.10 24.06 -11.58
C LEU A 140 11.90 24.30 -10.65
N PRO A 141 11.94 25.25 -9.72
CA PRO A 141 10.76 25.62 -8.94
C PRO A 141 9.59 25.94 -9.85
N VAL A 142 8.39 25.53 -9.44
CA VAL A 142 7.16 25.80 -10.20
C VAL A 142 6.16 26.57 -9.34
N GLU A 143 5.69 27.69 -9.87
CA GLU A 143 4.59 28.46 -9.29
C GLU A 143 3.27 28.18 -10.01
N ARG A 144 3.34 28.00 -11.34
CA ARG A 144 2.20 27.79 -12.21
C ARG A 144 2.43 26.55 -13.07
N HIS A 145 1.42 25.68 -13.12
CA HIS A 145 1.44 24.46 -13.94
C HIS A 145 -0.02 24.11 -14.33
N PRO A 146 -0.32 23.68 -15.55
CA PRO A 146 -1.70 23.42 -16.00
C PRO A 146 -2.48 22.47 -15.09
N TYR A 147 -1.83 21.45 -14.52
CA TYR A 147 -2.44 20.57 -13.53
C TYR A 147 -2.82 21.30 -12.24
N LEU A 148 -1.93 22.15 -11.69
CA LEU A 148 -2.19 22.89 -10.45
C LEU A 148 -3.30 23.91 -10.65
N GLU A 149 -3.30 24.61 -11.79
CA GLU A 149 -4.34 25.57 -12.17
C GLU A 149 -5.72 24.90 -12.32
N ARG A 150 -5.77 23.77 -13.02
CA ARG A 150 -7.00 22.97 -13.17
C ARG A 150 -7.54 22.44 -11.84
N LYS A 151 -6.65 22.02 -10.94
CA LYS A 151 -7.00 21.54 -9.59
C LYS A 151 -7.15 22.68 -8.59
N GLN A 152 -6.87 23.93 -8.97
CA GLN A 152 -6.93 25.15 -8.12
C GLN A 152 -6.12 25.00 -6.82
N VAL A 153 -4.92 24.45 -6.90
CA VAL A 153 -4.01 24.25 -5.76
C VAL A 153 -2.66 24.90 -6.02
N LEU A 154 -1.95 25.24 -4.94
CA LEU A 154 -0.59 25.79 -5.01
C LEU A 154 0.45 24.66 -5.13
N SER A 155 1.65 25.03 -5.55
CA SER A 155 2.75 24.08 -5.73
C SER A 155 3.41 23.63 -4.43
N TYR A 156 3.34 24.42 -3.36
CA TYR A 156 3.96 24.13 -2.07
C TYR A 156 5.39 23.58 -2.18
N GLY A 157 6.22 24.23 -3.01
CA GLY A 157 7.61 23.87 -3.18
C GLY A 157 7.91 22.71 -4.15
N LEU A 158 6.92 22.30 -4.94
CA LEU A 158 7.17 21.34 -6.02
C LEU A 158 8.05 21.94 -7.12
N LYS A 159 8.60 21.07 -7.93
CA LYS A 159 9.44 21.42 -9.07
C LYS A 159 8.84 20.86 -10.37
N GLN A 160 9.35 21.32 -11.50
CA GLN A 160 9.09 20.75 -12.82
C GLN A 160 10.39 20.35 -13.51
N ASN A 161 10.33 19.31 -14.34
CA ASN A 161 11.46 18.94 -15.18
C ASN A 161 11.51 19.76 -16.48
N GLU A 162 12.55 19.56 -17.28
CA GLU A 162 12.74 20.26 -18.57
C GLU A 162 11.61 20.03 -19.56
N GLN A 163 10.87 18.92 -19.43
CA GLN A 163 9.72 18.56 -20.28
C GLN A 163 8.39 19.15 -19.73
N GLY A 164 8.44 19.99 -18.72
CA GLY A 164 7.28 20.61 -18.10
C GLY A 164 6.46 19.71 -17.17
N ALA A 165 6.87 18.47 -16.93
CA ALA A 165 6.15 17.62 -15.99
C ALA A 165 6.42 18.04 -14.54
N LEU A 166 5.36 18.18 -13.74
CA LEU A 166 5.43 18.45 -12.31
C LEU A 166 6.11 17.28 -11.60
N MET A 167 6.96 17.57 -10.65
CA MET A 167 7.73 16.59 -9.89
C MET A 167 7.32 16.64 -8.43
N ILE A 168 6.86 15.51 -7.89
CA ILE A 168 6.60 15.33 -6.47
C ILE A 168 7.63 14.33 -5.93
N PRO A 169 8.51 14.73 -5.01
CA PRO A 169 9.52 13.83 -4.45
C PRO A 169 8.87 12.82 -3.52
N MET A 170 9.34 11.58 -3.58
CA MET A 170 8.91 10.50 -2.71
C MET A 170 10.00 10.27 -1.67
N TYR A 171 9.67 10.52 -0.40
CA TYR A 171 10.60 10.37 0.72
C TYR A 171 10.41 9.01 1.42
N ASP A 172 11.48 8.48 1.95
CA ASP A 172 11.42 7.39 2.94
C ASP A 172 11.38 7.93 4.38
N ALA A 173 11.36 7.03 5.36
CA ALA A 173 11.34 7.36 6.78
C ALA A 173 12.55 8.21 7.25
N GLN A 174 13.65 8.17 6.55
CA GLN A 174 14.85 8.97 6.79
C GLN A 174 14.85 10.31 6.03
N MET A 175 13.73 10.67 5.43
CA MET A 175 13.57 11.87 4.59
C MET A 175 14.51 11.91 3.39
N THR A 176 14.90 10.75 2.89
CA THR A 176 15.71 10.61 1.67
C THR A 176 14.79 10.47 0.46
N ILE A 177 15.09 11.16 -0.64
CA ILE A 177 14.34 11.01 -1.89
C ILE A 177 14.66 9.63 -2.50
N VAL A 178 13.65 8.76 -2.54
CA VAL A 178 13.72 7.39 -3.08
C VAL A 178 12.99 7.21 -4.42
N GLY A 179 12.28 8.24 -4.85
CA GLY A 179 11.53 8.24 -6.09
C GLY A 179 10.99 9.63 -6.44
N ILE A 180 10.34 9.71 -7.59
CA ILE A 180 9.58 10.89 -8.02
C ILE A 180 8.28 10.41 -8.68
N GLN A 181 7.18 11.04 -8.34
CA GLN A 181 5.97 11.01 -9.14
C GLN A 181 5.97 12.21 -10.09
N TYR A 182 5.87 11.94 -11.38
CA TYR A 182 5.69 12.96 -12.42
C TYR A 182 4.21 13.11 -12.72
N ILE A 183 3.74 14.36 -12.84
CA ILE A 183 2.39 14.69 -13.31
C ILE A 183 2.53 15.56 -14.56
N SER A 184 2.04 15.05 -15.68
CA SER A 184 2.04 15.79 -16.95
C SER A 184 0.96 16.88 -16.95
N GLU A 185 1.01 17.78 -17.91
CA GLU A 185 0.03 18.86 -18.07
C GLU A 185 -1.41 18.37 -18.18
N ASP A 186 -1.63 17.22 -18.82
CA ASP A 186 -2.95 16.55 -18.93
C ASP A 186 -3.42 15.90 -17.61
N GLY A 187 -2.55 15.84 -16.58
CA GLY A 187 -2.83 15.22 -15.28
C GLY A 187 -2.46 13.74 -15.21
N SER A 188 -1.90 13.15 -16.26
CA SER A 188 -1.42 11.78 -16.22
C SER A 188 -0.24 11.65 -15.23
N LYS A 189 -0.29 10.61 -14.39
CA LYS A 189 0.67 10.38 -13.31
C LYS A 189 1.57 9.18 -13.65
N LYS A 190 2.88 9.35 -13.51
CA LYS A 190 3.88 8.28 -13.71
C LYS A 190 4.94 8.32 -12.62
N PHE A 191 5.36 7.17 -12.14
CA PHE A 191 6.50 7.07 -11.22
C PHE A 191 7.79 6.91 -11.99
N LEU A 192 8.89 7.48 -11.46
CA LEU A 192 10.22 7.17 -11.94
C LEU A 192 10.45 5.66 -11.86
N THR A 193 10.79 5.04 -12.99
CA THR A 193 10.93 3.59 -13.09
C THR A 193 11.93 3.04 -12.06
N GLY A 194 11.51 2.06 -11.28
CA GLY A 194 12.30 1.42 -10.24
C GLY A 194 12.27 2.11 -8.88
N SER A 195 11.48 3.18 -8.70
CA SER A 195 11.29 3.81 -7.39
C SER A 195 10.69 2.84 -6.39
N LYS A 196 11.13 2.93 -5.14
CA LYS A 196 10.50 2.26 -4.00
C LYS A 196 9.23 3.02 -3.62
N LYS A 197 8.06 2.55 -4.06
CA LYS A 197 6.77 3.20 -3.76
C LYS A 197 6.27 2.85 -2.35
N SER A 198 6.32 1.57 -1.96
CA SER A 198 5.78 1.12 -0.67
C SER A 198 6.44 1.82 0.51
N GLY A 199 5.61 2.45 1.34
CA GLY A 199 6.03 3.22 2.51
C GLY A 199 6.72 4.55 2.19
N SER A 200 6.78 4.99 0.92
CA SER A 200 7.27 6.32 0.58
C SER A 200 6.13 7.33 0.51
N PHE A 201 6.42 8.57 0.86
CA PHE A 201 5.44 9.63 1.05
C PHE A 201 5.98 11.00 0.64
N PHE A 202 5.08 11.98 0.55
CA PHE A 202 5.40 13.40 0.53
C PHE A 202 4.60 14.10 1.65
N ILE A 203 5.12 15.19 2.22
CA ILE A 203 4.45 15.89 3.32
C ILE A 203 4.26 17.36 2.96
N LEU A 204 3.00 17.80 2.94
CA LEU A 204 2.65 19.21 2.97
C LEU A 204 2.64 19.69 4.42
N GLY A 205 3.28 20.83 4.70
CA GLY A 205 3.40 21.32 6.08
C GLY A 205 4.36 20.49 6.94
N SER A 206 5.46 19.99 6.38
CA SER A 206 6.44 19.17 7.11
C SER A 206 7.04 19.89 8.32
N GLU A 207 7.13 21.22 8.27
CA GLU A 207 7.63 22.08 9.35
C GLU A 207 6.73 22.07 10.59
N ILE A 208 5.41 21.91 10.38
CA ILE A 208 4.43 21.88 11.47
C ILE A 208 4.07 20.45 11.92
N LEU A 209 4.47 19.42 11.18
CA LEU A 209 4.12 18.03 11.50
C LEU A 209 4.57 17.63 12.92
N LYS A 210 5.74 18.09 13.36
CA LYS A 210 6.28 17.75 14.69
C LYS A 210 5.46 18.32 15.86
N SER A 211 4.77 19.43 15.65
CA SER A 211 3.93 20.11 16.66
C SER A 211 2.44 19.86 16.49
N SER A 212 2.04 19.13 15.47
CA SER A 212 0.63 18.83 15.21
C SER A 212 0.14 17.64 16.04
N ASP A 213 -1.06 17.72 16.61
CA ASP A 213 -1.71 16.61 17.31
C ASP A 213 -2.35 15.60 16.35
N VAL A 214 -2.33 15.91 15.03
CA VAL A 214 -2.98 15.11 13.99
C VAL A 214 -2.01 14.86 12.85
N VAL A 215 -1.96 13.64 12.36
CA VAL A 215 -1.32 13.25 11.09
C VAL A 215 -2.43 12.95 10.08
N ASN A 216 -2.62 13.85 9.11
CA ASN A 216 -3.60 13.63 8.05
C ASN A 216 -2.96 12.88 6.87
N TYR A 217 -3.75 12.06 6.17
CA TYR A 217 -3.31 11.28 5.01
C TYR A 217 -4.25 11.52 3.84
N ALA A 218 -3.69 11.63 2.65
CA ALA A 218 -4.44 11.67 1.40
C ALA A 218 -3.76 10.77 0.35
N GLU A 219 -4.56 10.23 -0.58
CA GLU A 219 -4.03 9.45 -1.68
C GLU A 219 -3.21 10.31 -2.63
N GLY A 220 -3.75 11.46 -3.04
CA GLY A 220 -3.19 12.29 -4.08
C GLY A 220 -2.78 13.68 -3.62
N TYR A 221 -1.88 14.30 -4.40
CA TYR A 221 -1.38 15.64 -4.12
C TYR A 221 -2.50 16.72 -4.10
N ALA A 222 -3.44 16.68 -5.05
CA ALA A 222 -4.49 17.72 -5.13
C ALA A 222 -5.40 17.70 -3.90
N THR A 223 -5.83 16.49 -3.47
CA THR A 223 -6.60 16.28 -2.23
C THR A 223 -5.84 16.83 -1.03
N ALA A 224 -4.56 16.45 -0.88
CA ALA A 224 -3.72 16.91 0.21
C ALA A 224 -3.50 18.43 0.22
N ALA A 225 -3.21 19.01 -0.95
CA ALA A 225 -2.98 20.46 -1.08
C ALA A 225 -4.24 21.29 -0.78
N SER A 226 -5.41 20.80 -1.17
CA SER A 226 -6.69 21.44 -0.84
C SER A 226 -6.98 21.39 0.65
N TYR A 227 -6.79 20.21 1.27
CA TYR A 227 -6.99 20.04 2.71
C TYR A 227 -6.00 20.90 3.52
N TYR A 228 -4.73 20.92 3.13
CA TYR A 228 -3.70 21.74 3.75
C TYR A 228 -4.04 23.24 3.67
N ALA A 229 -4.53 23.70 2.51
CA ALA A 229 -4.93 25.10 2.32
C ALA A 229 -6.08 25.52 3.22
N ASP A 230 -7.04 24.61 3.48
CA ASP A 230 -8.23 24.92 4.28
C ASP A 230 -7.98 24.83 5.79
N PHE A 231 -7.21 23.86 6.23
CA PHE A 231 -7.04 23.56 7.66
C PHE A 231 -5.68 23.97 8.23
N SER A 232 -4.71 24.29 7.40
CA SER A 232 -3.31 24.57 7.82
C SER A 232 -2.73 23.44 8.69
N GLN A 233 -3.18 22.21 8.47
CA GLN A 233 -2.71 21.01 9.15
C GLN A 233 -1.81 20.18 8.21
N PRO A 234 -0.76 19.51 8.72
CA PRO A 234 0.13 18.72 7.87
C PRO A 234 -0.62 17.56 7.23
N VAL A 235 -0.30 17.28 5.95
CA VAL A 235 -0.91 16.18 5.20
C VAL A 235 0.16 15.33 4.55
N VAL A 236 0.11 14.04 4.79
CA VAL A 236 0.98 13.03 4.21
C VAL A 236 0.32 12.48 2.95
N VAL A 237 0.98 12.63 1.80
CA VAL A 237 0.55 12.10 0.51
C VAL A 237 1.10 10.70 0.34
N ALA A 238 0.24 9.71 0.17
CA ALA A 238 0.60 8.31 -0.01
C ALA A 238 0.79 7.90 -1.49
N PHE A 239 0.46 8.78 -2.44
CA PHE A 239 0.55 8.61 -3.90
C PHE A 239 -0.46 7.66 -4.54
N ASP A 240 -0.97 6.68 -3.82
CA ASP A 240 -2.13 5.86 -4.18
C ASP A 240 -2.75 5.17 -2.95
N ALA A 241 -3.97 4.63 -3.12
CA ALA A 241 -4.73 4.01 -2.05
C ALA A 241 -4.00 2.85 -1.36
N TYR A 242 -3.38 1.95 -2.14
CA TYR A 242 -2.69 0.77 -1.60
C TYR A 242 -1.43 1.11 -0.79
N ASN A 243 -0.91 2.32 -0.92
CA ASN A 243 0.23 2.79 -0.16
C ASN A 243 -0.17 3.47 1.16
N LEU A 244 -1.46 3.68 1.42
CA LEU A 244 -1.94 4.29 2.67
C LEU A 244 -1.49 3.48 3.90
N SER A 245 -1.72 2.16 3.92
CA SER A 245 -1.30 1.30 5.03
C SER A 245 0.22 1.27 5.25
N PRO A 246 1.08 1.05 4.22
CA PRO A 246 2.53 1.14 4.39
C PRO A 246 3.02 2.51 4.89
N VAL A 247 2.43 3.60 4.41
CA VAL A 247 2.79 4.96 4.85
C VAL A 247 2.32 5.22 6.28
N ALA A 248 1.10 4.80 6.62
CA ALA A 248 0.58 4.92 7.98
C ALA A 248 1.44 4.16 8.98
N GLU A 249 1.94 2.98 8.61
CA GLU A 249 2.85 2.20 9.46
C GLU A 249 4.16 2.95 9.73
N VAL A 250 4.77 3.54 8.70
CA VAL A 250 5.96 4.39 8.85
C VAL A 250 5.67 5.60 9.75
N MET A 251 4.56 6.31 9.53
CA MET A 251 4.23 7.49 10.33
C MET A 251 3.92 7.13 11.79
N PHE A 252 3.28 5.98 12.03
CA PHE A 252 2.96 5.52 13.38
C PHE A 252 4.20 5.19 14.22
N GLU A 253 5.30 4.80 13.62
CA GLU A 253 6.58 4.60 14.34
C GLU A 253 7.10 5.89 14.98
N TYR A 254 6.78 7.06 14.40
CA TYR A 254 7.25 8.37 14.86
C TYR A 254 6.18 9.18 15.61
N PHE A 255 4.89 8.89 15.40
CA PHE A 255 3.75 9.69 15.85
C PHE A 255 2.64 8.83 16.44
N ASN A 256 2.98 7.80 17.24
CA ASN A 256 2.03 6.82 17.77
C ASN A 256 1.08 7.38 18.85
N ASP A 257 1.37 8.54 19.40
CA ASP A 257 0.57 9.25 20.41
C ASP A 257 -0.46 10.22 19.81
N ARG A 258 -0.53 10.30 18.46
CA ARG A 258 -1.36 11.27 17.75
C ARG A 258 -2.57 10.66 17.07
N MET A 259 -3.52 11.51 16.70
CA MET A 259 -4.65 11.12 15.87
C MET A 259 -4.18 10.97 14.41
N HIS A 260 -4.45 9.81 13.81
CA HIS A 260 -4.22 9.53 12.40
C HIS A 260 -5.53 9.67 11.62
N LYS A 261 -5.62 10.61 10.70
CA LYS A 261 -6.85 10.94 9.96
C LYS A 261 -6.68 10.68 8.47
N PHE A 262 -7.42 9.73 7.94
CA PHE A 262 -7.38 9.36 6.53
C PHE A 262 -8.47 10.10 5.76
N ILE A 263 -8.09 10.92 4.79
CA ILE A 263 -8.99 11.64 3.90
C ILE A 263 -9.14 10.79 2.64
N ALA A 264 -10.18 9.96 2.62
CA ALA A 264 -10.44 9.02 1.55
C ALA A 264 -11.18 9.67 0.37
N ASP A 265 -10.95 9.14 -0.83
CA ASP A 265 -11.71 9.50 -2.01
C ASP A 265 -13.03 8.71 -2.02
N ASN A 266 -14.14 9.39 -2.32
CA ASN A 266 -15.46 8.78 -2.48
C ASN A 266 -15.66 8.34 -3.93
N ASP A 267 -15.28 7.10 -4.24
CA ASP A 267 -15.49 6.47 -5.55
C ASP A 267 -16.42 5.24 -5.42
N PRO A 268 -17.74 5.42 -5.57
CA PRO A 268 -18.71 4.33 -5.39
C PRO A 268 -18.55 3.16 -6.37
N GLU A 269 -17.87 3.37 -7.50
CA GLU A 269 -17.71 2.34 -8.53
C GLU A 269 -16.62 1.33 -8.16
N SER A 270 -15.48 1.80 -7.64
CA SER A 270 -14.38 0.93 -7.23
C SER A 270 -14.34 0.71 -5.72
N ASN A 271 -14.75 1.72 -4.97
CA ASN A 271 -14.68 1.80 -3.51
C ASN A 271 -13.26 1.49 -2.95
N THR A 272 -12.23 1.69 -3.78
CA THR A 272 -10.85 1.33 -3.43
C THR A 272 -10.28 2.29 -2.41
N GLY A 273 -10.49 3.61 -2.58
CA GLY A 273 -9.99 4.66 -1.68
C GLY A 273 -10.51 4.45 -0.26
N GLU A 274 -11.83 4.26 -0.09
CA GLU A 274 -12.45 3.99 1.20
C GLU A 274 -11.90 2.70 1.84
N LYS A 275 -11.90 1.58 1.09
CA LYS A 275 -11.43 0.28 1.60
C LYS A 275 -9.99 0.33 2.09
N GLU A 276 -9.10 0.94 1.35
CA GLU A 276 -7.68 1.01 1.73
C GLU A 276 -7.45 2.01 2.88
N ALA A 277 -8.22 3.10 2.95
CA ALA A 277 -8.20 4.01 4.10
C ALA A 277 -8.72 3.32 5.38
N VAL A 278 -9.80 2.54 5.28
CA VAL A 278 -10.32 1.72 6.39
C VAL A 278 -9.28 0.73 6.86
N LYS A 279 -8.60 0.01 5.96
CA LYS A 279 -7.52 -0.92 6.33
C LYS A 279 -6.36 -0.20 7.05
N ALA A 280 -5.94 0.95 6.55
CA ALA A 280 -4.90 1.74 7.19
C ALA A 280 -5.32 2.21 8.59
N CYS A 281 -6.57 2.64 8.74
CA CYS A 281 -7.12 3.00 10.05
C CYS A 281 -7.18 1.79 11.00
N GLN A 282 -7.65 0.63 10.55
CA GLN A 282 -7.67 -0.60 11.34
C GLN A 282 -6.27 -1.05 11.77
N LEU A 283 -5.26 -0.89 10.89
CA LEU A 283 -3.86 -1.17 11.21
C LEU A 283 -3.37 -0.30 12.39
N ILE A 284 -3.65 1.00 12.37
CA ILE A 284 -3.27 1.92 13.46
C ILE A 284 -4.01 1.58 14.76
N ARG A 285 -5.34 1.37 14.68
CA ARG A 285 -6.16 0.97 15.84
C ARG A 285 -5.71 -0.38 16.42
N GLY A 286 -5.35 -1.34 15.58
CA GLY A 286 -4.80 -2.64 16.01
C GLY A 286 -3.46 -2.54 16.76
N LYS A 287 -2.72 -1.44 16.57
CA LYS A 287 -1.51 -1.09 17.32
C LYS A 287 -1.80 -0.17 18.54
N ASN A 288 -3.06 -0.04 18.96
CA ASN A 288 -3.54 0.85 20.02
C ASN A 288 -3.39 2.36 19.70
N GLY A 289 -3.25 2.73 18.46
CA GLY A 289 -3.25 4.12 18.02
C GLY A 289 -4.67 4.66 17.84
N GLN A 290 -4.78 5.98 17.76
CA GLN A 290 -6.04 6.66 17.44
C GLN A 290 -6.09 6.94 15.93
N ALA A 291 -7.16 6.53 15.28
CA ALA A 291 -7.31 6.77 13.85
C ALA A 291 -8.77 6.83 13.42
N ASP A 292 -9.06 7.69 12.43
CA ASP A 292 -10.38 7.85 11.80
C ASP A 292 -10.26 7.96 10.29
N VAL A 293 -11.35 7.64 9.59
CA VAL A 293 -11.50 7.86 8.15
C VAL A 293 -12.58 8.88 7.90
N TRP A 294 -12.28 9.83 7.05
CA TRP A 294 -13.19 10.89 6.60
C TRP A 294 -13.21 10.90 5.08
N MET A 295 -14.39 11.13 4.50
CA MET A 295 -14.50 11.28 3.05
C MET A 295 -15.61 12.27 2.69
N PRO A 296 -15.60 12.85 1.47
CA PRO A 296 -16.68 13.68 0.98
C PRO A 296 -18.01 12.92 0.96
N GLU A 297 -19.12 13.63 1.21
CA GLU A 297 -20.46 13.03 1.23
C GLU A 297 -20.90 12.51 -0.14
N THR A 298 -20.46 13.19 -1.22
CA THR A 298 -20.79 12.81 -2.60
C THR A 298 -19.55 12.31 -3.35
N LYS A 299 -19.75 11.76 -4.55
CA LYS A 299 -18.67 11.19 -5.38
C LYS A 299 -17.59 12.25 -5.69
N GLY A 300 -16.34 11.86 -5.52
CA GLY A 300 -15.14 12.65 -5.83
C GLY A 300 -14.14 12.69 -4.68
N ASP A 301 -13.02 13.34 -4.92
CA ASP A 301 -12.02 13.62 -3.90
C ASP A 301 -12.30 14.97 -3.19
N TYR A 302 -11.59 15.27 -2.10
CA TYR A 302 -11.76 16.53 -1.36
C TYR A 302 -11.51 17.76 -2.25
N ASN A 303 -10.57 17.70 -3.20
CA ASN A 303 -10.31 18.80 -4.13
C ASN A 303 -11.47 19.04 -5.10
N ASP A 304 -12.09 17.98 -5.60
CA ASP A 304 -13.23 18.08 -6.51
C ASP A 304 -14.42 18.76 -5.79
N HIS A 305 -14.67 18.38 -4.53
CA HIS A 305 -15.72 18.98 -3.69
C HIS A 305 -15.45 20.46 -3.39
N LYS A 306 -14.21 20.77 -2.99
CA LYS A 306 -13.80 22.15 -2.73
C LYS A 306 -14.07 23.05 -3.94
N ASN A 307 -13.68 22.58 -5.13
CA ASN A 307 -13.85 23.36 -6.36
C ASN A 307 -15.33 23.50 -6.75
N ALA A 308 -16.15 22.46 -6.56
CA ALA A 308 -17.59 22.50 -6.80
C ALA A 308 -18.31 23.47 -5.83
N THR A 309 -17.99 23.40 -4.55
CA THR A 309 -18.60 24.27 -3.51
C THR A 309 -18.23 25.73 -3.74
N LYS A 310 -16.97 26.02 -4.06
CA LYS A 310 -16.51 27.37 -4.38
C LYS A 310 -17.22 27.96 -5.58
N ALA A 311 -17.57 27.15 -6.57
CA ALA A 311 -18.30 27.60 -7.76
C ALA A 311 -19.76 27.96 -7.48
N LEU A 312 -20.39 27.36 -6.44
CA LEU A 312 -21.80 27.49 -6.14
C LEU A 312 -22.12 28.57 -5.08
N GLU A 313 -21.35 28.66 -4.01
CA GLU A 313 -21.73 29.39 -2.80
C GLU A 313 -20.60 30.27 -2.18
N GLY A 314 -19.46 30.38 -2.81
CA GLY A 314 -18.32 31.11 -2.25
C GLY A 314 -17.38 30.20 -1.42
N GLU A 315 -16.73 30.75 -0.38
CA GLU A 315 -15.63 30.06 0.35
C GLU A 315 -16.09 29.02 1.40
N LEU A 316 -17.16 28.27 1.15
CA LEU A 316 -17.57 27.20 2.06
C LEU A 316 -16.63 26.00 1.95
N MET A 317 -16.23 25.46 3.10
CA MET A 317 -15.43 24.22 3.15
C MET A 317 -16.28 23.02 2.77
N PRO A 318 -15.71 22.02 2.04
CA PRO A 318 -16.42 20.78 1.73
C PRO A 318 -16.88 20.06 2.99
N SER A 319 -18.12 19.55 2.96
CA SER A 319 -18.60 18.67 4.02
C SER A 319 -17.90 17.30 3.94
N LEU A 320 -17.35 16.89 5.07
CA LEU A 320 -16.74 15.57 5.25
C LEU A 320 -17.57 14.76 6.25
N LYS A 321 -17.86 13.52 5.92
CA LYS A 321 -18.45 12.56 6.85
C LYS A 321 -17.37 11.62 7.41
N SER A 322 -17.48 11.31 8.69
CA SER A 322 -16.72 10.22 9.30
C SER A 322 -17.29 8.87 8.86
N ILE A 323 -16.41 7.94 8.55
CA ILE A 323 -16.78 6.57 8.21
C ILE A 323 -16.76 5.74 9.49
N GLU A 324 -17.89 5.09 9.79
CA GLU A 324 -17.95 4.09 10.85
C GLU A 324 -17.11 2.88 10.44
N ILE A 325 -16.03 2.62 11.17
CA ILE A 325 -15.10 1.56 10.86
C ILE A 325 -15.49 0.33 11.66
N PRO A 326 -15.87 -0.78 10.98
CA PRO A 326 -16.09 -2.03 11.67
C PRO A 326 -14.81 -2.45 12.40
N VAL A 327 -14.94 -2.74 13.68
CA VAL A 327 -13.84 -3.31 14.45
C VAL A 327 -13.81 -4.81 14.17
N GLU A 328 -13.15 -5.19 13.07
CA GLU A 328 -12.86 -6.60 12.79
C GLU A 328 -11.58 -6.99 13.52
N TYR A 329 -11.70 -7.97 14.37
CA TYR A 329 -10.56 -8.59 15.02
C TYR A 329 -10.50 -10.07 14.64
N ASP A 330 -9.39 -10.48 14.03
CA ASP A 330 -9.18 -11.89 13.69
C ASP A 330 -8.75 -12.68 14.94
N PHE A 331 -9.74 -13.20 15.63
CA PHE A 331 -9.52 -13.99 16.83
C PHE A 331 -8.92 -15.35 16.50
N SER A 332 -7.75 -15.63 17.08
CA SER A 332 -7.10 -16.93 16.96
C SER A 332 -8.00 -18.05 17.49
N LYS A 333 -8.16 -19.10 16.69
CA LYS A 333 -8.99 -20.27 17.00
C LYS A 333 -8.16 -21.55 17.08
N SER A 334 -8.60 -22.49 17.89
CA SER A 334 -8.05 -23.86 17.91
C SER A 334 -8.41 -24.59 16.61
N SER A 335 -7.77 -25.75 16.37
CA SER A 335 -8.09 -26.64 15.27
C SER A 335 -9.57 -27.12 15.26
N THR A 336 -10.27 -26.99 16.38
CA THR A 336 -11.70 -27.30 16.53
C THR A 336 -12.61 -26.07 16.40
N GLY A 337 -12.07 -24.90 15.99
CA GLY A 337 -12.82 -23.66 15.78
C GLY A 337 -13.17 -22.88 17.05
N ARG A 338 -12.72 -23.28 18.24
CA ARG A 338 -12.93 -22.54 19.49
C ARG A 338 -11.94 -21.37 19.60
N TYR A 339 -12.40 -20.22 20.06
CA TYR A 339 -11.51 -19.09 20.33
C TYR A 339 -10.50 -19.43 21.43
N LEU A 340 -9.24 -19.09 21.17
CA LEU A 340 -8.16 -19.32 22.13
C LEU A 340 -8.13 -18.21 23.19
N ASN A 341 -7.82 -18.57 24.44
CA ASN A 341 -7.61 -17.59 25.51
C ASN A 341 -6.17 -17.09 25.48
N THR A 342 -5.82 -16.33 24.44
CA THR A 342 -4.49 -15.73 24.26
C THR A 342 -4.55 -14.25 24.64
N LYS A 343 -3.36 -13.67 24.90
CA LYS A 343 -3.22 -12.23 25.16
C LYS A 343 -3.79 -11.41 24.01
N GLU A 344 -3.51 -11.83 22.79
CA GLU A 344 -3.94 -11.18 21.54
C GLU A 344 -5.47 -11.22 21.42
N ASN A 345 -6.10 -12.36 21.69
CA ASN A 345 -7.57 -12.47 21.64
C ASN A 345 -8.22 -11.62 22.76
N ILE A 346 -7.65 -11.60 23.97
CA ILE A 346 -8.15 -10.75 25.04
C ILE A 346 -8.04 -9.27 24.65
N GLN A 347 -6.90 -8.86 24.11
CA GLN A 347 -6.71 -7.51 23.61
C GLN A 347 -7.68 -7.16 22.48
N GLY A 348 -7.96 -8.12 21.59
CA GLY A 348 -8.98 -7.98 20.56
C GLY A 348 -10.37 -7.71 21.12
N VAL A 349 -10.80 -8.47 22.14
CA VAL A 349 -12.10 -8.22 22.81
C VAL A 349 -12.15 -6.82 23.42
N LEU A 350 -11.11 -6.41 24.11
CA LEU A 350 -11.03 -5.06 24.69
C LEU A 350 -11.13 -3.98 23.62
N THR A 351 -10.42 -4.16 22.50
CA THR A 351 -10.43 -3.24 21.36
C THR A 351 -11.82 -3.16 20.72
N VAL A 352 -12.45 -4.31 20.42
CA VAL A 352 -13.80 -4.39 19.83
C VAL A 352 -14.85 -3.73 20.73
N GLN A 353 -14.72 -3.88 22.05
CA GLN A 353 -15.63 -3.27 23.03
C GLN A 353 -15.27 -1.81 23.33
N GLY A 354 -14.20 -1.26 22.74
CA GLY A 354 -13.71 0.08 23.04
C GLY A 354 -13.18 0.24 24.46
N ILE A 355 -12.89 -0.87 25.14
CA ILE A 355 -12.43 -0.87 26.53
C ILE A 355 -10.96 -0.52 26.56
N ARG A 356 -10.59 0.50 27.33
CA ARG A 356 -9.20 0.88 27.58
C ARG A 356 -8.74 0.41 28.94
N VAL A 357 -7.57 -0.20 28.98
CA VAL A 357 -6.89 -0.58 30.21
C VAL A 357 -5.62 0.24 30.32
N VAL A 358 -5.57 1.15 31.27
CA VAL A 358 -4.45 2.08 31.48
C VAL A 358 -3.82 1.83 32.82
N TYR A 359 -2.49 1.75 32.88
CA TYR A 359 -1.78 1.71 34.15
C TYR A 359 -1.55 3.13 34.70
N ASN A 360 -2.22 3.44 35.77
CA ASN A 360 -2.02 4.72 36.47
C ASN A 360 -0.74 4.68 37.30
N VAL A 361 0.31 5.34 36.83
CA VAL A 361 1.65 5.32 37.45
C VAL A 361 1.66 5.96 38.83
N ILE A 362 0.81 6.95 39.06
CA ILE A 362 0.72 7.67 40.32
C ILE A 362 0.04 6.80 41.38
N LYS A 363 -1.10 6.22 41.04
CA LYS A 363 -1.88 5.35 41.92
C LYS A 363 -1.36 3.92 42.01
N LYS A 364 -0.49 3.53 41.05
CA LYS A 364 0.03 2.14 40.87
C LYS A 364 -1.07 1.09 40.68
N VAL A 365 -2.15 1.45 40.01
CA VAL A 365 -3.29 0.59 39.74
C VAL A 365 -3.61 0.56 38.26
N MET A 366 -4.29 -0.50 37.82
CA MET A 366 -4.86 -0.59 36.46
C MET A 366 -6.24 0.08 36.49
N GLU A 367 -6.44 1.02 35.61
CA GLU A 367 -7.75 1.69 35.40
C GLU A 367 -8.37 1.13 34.12
N ILE A 368 -9.66 0.86 34.13
CA ILE A 368 -10.41 0.34 32.96
C ILE A 368 -11.43 1.41 32.60
N ASP A 369 -11.31 1.90 31.38
CA ASP A 369 -12.26 2.82 30.76
C ASP A 369 -13.19 2.01 29.85
N ILE A 370 -14.47 1.96 30.19
CA ILE A 370 -15.52 1.24 29.43
C ILE A 370 -16.46 2.28 28.85
N PRO A 371 -16.48 2.48 27.52
CA PRO A 371 -17.37 3.44 26.92
C PRO A 371 -18.83 3.10 27.18
N ASN A 372 -19.63 4.12 27.47
CA ASN A 372 -21.08 4.04 27.72
C ASN A 372 -21.51 3.25 28.99
N MET A 373 -20.62 2.97 29.93
CA MET A 373 -21.01 2.55 31.27
C MET A 373 -21.17 3.75 32.19
N THR A 374 -22.39 4.12 32.50
CA THR A 374 -22.70 4.97 33.67
C THR A 374 -22.67 4.07 34.91
N PHE A 375 -21.65 4.21 35.74
CA PHE A 375 -21.70 3.62 37.06
C PHE A 375 -22.75 4.41 37.84
N ILE A 376 -23.85 3.74 38.23
CA ILE A 376 -24.78 4.26 39.23
C ILE A 376 -24.15 3.90 40.55
N ASP A 377 -23.69 4.93 41.29
CA ASP A 377 -23.21 4.81 42.67
C ASP A 377 -24.29 4.26 43.62
#